data_e99dea19dadf5c1dfae9c593e46f13cc
#
_entry.id   e99dea19dadf5c1dfae9c593e46f13cc
#
_cell.length_a   1.000
_cell.length_b   1.000
_cell.length_c   1.000
_cell.angle_alpha   90.00
_cell.angle_beta   90.00
_cell.angle_gamma   90.00
#
_symmetry.space_group_name_H-M   'P 1'
#
loop_
_entity.id
_entity.type
_entity.pdbx_description
1 polymer ?
#
loop_
_entity_poly.entity_id
_entity_poly.type
_entity_poly.pdbx_seq_one_letter_code
_entity_poly.pdbx_strand_id
1 'polypeptide(L)'
;MYVVQCMSGKEADVQNEIFSQGYMARVPAAVRIERCGGKWLDRLRVLMPGYVFVDSPMHDDLYHSVKGVDGVIRWLNPGRPESLCEDEITFIRRLTANNEPVPPVDIETKPHLKIHSGPLAGLEHTIVEFRRRQHRIRMRVTVLGEEHTVFLSANFRETPSERH
;
A
#
# COMPACT_ATOMS: atom_id res chain seq x y z
N MET A 1 -9.92 9.11 -7.57
CA MET A 1 -9.71 8.28 -6.35
C MET A 1 -9.67 9.17 -5.14
N TYR A 2 -10.38 8.80 -4.10
CA TYR A 2 -10.55 9.57 -2.88
C TYR A 2 -10.17 8.73 -1.67
N VAL A 3 -9.87 9.36 -0.55
CA VAL A 3 -9.38 8.66 0.65
C VAL A 3 -10.33 8.86 1.82
N VAL A 4 -10.67 7.77 2.49
CA VAL A 4 -11.34 7.82 3.79
C VAL A 4 -10.40 7.36 4.88
N GLN A 5 -10.50 8.00 6.02
CA GLN A 5 -9.84 7.58 7.24
C GLN A 5 -10.79 6.66 8.02
N CYS A 6 -10.28 5.51 8.43
CA CYS A 6 -11.02 4.55 9.24
C CYS A 6 -10.22 4.16 10.49
N MET A 7 -10.88 3.44 11.38
CA MET A 7 -10.21 2.87 12.54
C MET A 7 -9.19 1.81 12.09
N SER A 8 -7.97 1.86 12.62
CA SER A 8 -6.94 0.89 12.32
C SER A 8 -7.41 -0.52 12.69
N GLY A 9 -7.23 -1.46 11.79
CA GLY A 9 -7.72 -2.84 11.90
C GLY A 9 -9.09 -3.06 11.26
N LYS A 10 -9.78 -2.00 10.83
CA LYS A 10 -11.10 -2.05 10.18
C LYS A 10 -11.04 -1.87 8.67
N GLU A 11 -9.86 -1.74 8.09
CA GLU A 11 -9.68 -1.42 6.68
C GLU A 11 -10.37 -2.45 5.76
N ALA A 12 -10.18 -3.75 6.04
CA ALA A 12 -10.80 -4.81 5.25
C ALA A 12 -12.33 -4.83 5.38
N ASP A 13 -12.84 -4.61 6.59
CA ASP A 13 -14.29 -4.55 6.83
C ASP A 13 -14.92 -3.37 6.11
N VAL A 14 -14.27 -2.21 6.15
CA VAL A 14 -14.71 -1.01 5.42
C VAL A 14 -14.68 -1.24 3.91
N GLN A 15 -13.62 -1.84 3.40
CA GLN A 15 -13.51 -2.20 1.98
C GLN A 15 -14.66 -3.10 1.53
N ASN A 16 -14.93 -4.16 2.29
CA ASN A 16 -15.99 -5.11 1.97
C ASN A 16 -17.38 -4.45 1.98
N GLU A 17 -17.65 -3.56 2.93
CA GLU A 17 -18.90 -2.85 3.00
C GLU A 17 -19.08 -1.89 1.82
N ILE A 18 -18.03 -1.20 1.41
CA ILE A 18 -18.05 -0.34 0.22
C ILE A 18 -18.32 -1.17 -1.04
N PHE A 19 -17.70 -2.34 -1.16
CA PHE A 19 -17.99 -3.27 -2.26
C PHE A 19 -19.46 -3.72 -2.27
N SER A 20 -20.04 -3.99 -1.10
CA SER A 20 -21.44 -4.43 -0.99
C SER A 20 -22.41 -3.35 -1.49
N GLN A 21 -22.00 -2.09 -1.44
CA GLN A 21 -22.79 -0.95 -1.93
C GLN A 21 -22.55 -0.66 -3.42
N GLY A 22 -21.73 -1.48 -4.10
CA GLY A 22 -21.48 -1.35 -5.53
C GLY A 22 -20.34 -0.42 -5.91
N TYR A 23 -19.51 0.00 -4.96
CA TYR A 23 -18.38 0.88 -5.22
C TYR A 23 -17.04 0.14 -5.08
N MET A 24 -16.02 0.62 -5.78
CA MET A 24 -14.67 0.08 -5.71
C MET A 24 -13.88 0.75 -4.59
N ALA A 25 -13.29 -0.06 -3.71
CA ALA A 25 -12.38 0.40 -2.67
C ALA A 25 -11.09 -0.40 -2.70
N ARG A 26 -9.97 0.24 -2.37
CA ARG A 26 -8.63 -0.36 -2.40
C ARG A 26 -7.94 -0.16 -1.07
N VAL A 27 -7.36 -1.23 -0.54
CA VAL A 27 -6.57 -1.23 0.70
C VAL A 27 -5.20 -1.82 0.37
N PRO A 28 -4.16 -1.00 0.21
CA PRO A 28 -2.83 -1.52 -0.05
C PRO A 28 -2.34 -2.40 1.09
N ALA A 29 -1.96 -3.62 0.75
CA ALA A 29 -1.47 -4.61 1.70
C ALA A 29 -0.28 -5.36 1.09
N ALA A 30 0.55 -5.94 1.93
CA ALA A 30 1.72 -6.71 1.50
C ALA A 30 1.88 -7.99 2.31
N VAL A 31 2.49 -8.99 1.69
CA VAL A 31 3.01 -10.14 2.38
C VAL A 31 4.34 -9.72 3.02
N ARG A 32 4.40 -9.74 4.33
CA ARG A 32 5.59 -9.35 5.10
C ARG A 32 6.23 -10.58 5.71
N ILE A 33 7.55 -10.72 5.49
CA ILE A 33 8.34 -11.75 6.15
C ILE A 33 8.72 -11.24 7.54
N GLU A 34 8.23 -11.89 8.57
CA GLU A 34 8.45 -11.52 9.97
C GLU A 34 9.05 -12.67 10.75
N ARG A 35 9.96 -12.35 11.67
CA ARG A 35 10.53 -13.34 12.57
C ARG A 35 9.67 -13.45 13.83
N CYS A 36 9.21 -14.67 14.10
CA CYS A 36 8.39 -14.96 15.26
C CYS A 36 8.82 -16.31 15.87
N GLY A 37 9.16 -16.31 17.14
CA GLY A 37 9.58 -17.52 17.85
C GLY A 37 10.80 -18.21 17.20
N GLY A 38 11.74 -17.45 16.66
CA GLY A 38 12.92 -17.95 16.00
C GLY A 38 12.70 -18.44 14.56
N LYS A 39 11.49 -18.34 14.03
CA LYS A 39 11.13 -18.73 12.66
C LYS A 39 10.71 -17.53 11.83
N TRP A 40 10.99 -17.57 10.53
CA TRP A 40 10.50 -16.61 9.56
C TRP A 40 9.12 -17.04 9.06
N LEU A 41 8.14 -16.16 9.20
CA LEU A 41 6.75 -16.40 8.80
C LEU A 41 6.27 -15.31 7.86
N ASP A 42 5.43 -15.70 6.89
CA ASP A 42 4.74 -14.75 6.03
C ASP A 42 3.47 -14.27 6.73
N ARG A 43 3.32 -12.95 6.82
CA ARG A 43 2.13 -12.32 7.38
C ARG A 43 1.57 -11.26 6.46
N LEU A 44 0.25 -11.17 6.41
CA LEU A 44 -0.43 -10.11 5.67
C LEU A 44 -0.45 -8.84 6.52
N ARG A 45 0.02 -7.73 5.95
CA ARG A 45 0.03 -6.42 6.62
C ARG A 45 -0.55 -5.34 5.73
N VAL A 46 -1.41 -4.51 6.30
CA VAL A 46 -1.89 -3.29 5.65
C VAL A 46 -0.73 -2.30 5.59
N LEU A 47 -0.46 -1.76 4.39
CA LEU A 47 0.68 -0.85 4.19
C LEU A 47 0.42 0.54 4.77
N MET A 48 -0.83 1.00 4.71
CA MET A 48 -1.23 2.32 5.20
C MET A 48 -2.40 2.17 6.17
N PRO A 49 -2.13 1.82 7.44
CA PRO A 49 -3.20 1.62 8.43
C PRO A 49 -4.07 2.86 8.60
N GLY A 50 -5.39 2.65 8.65
CA GLY A 50 -6.35 3.72 8.81
C GLY A 50 -6.78 4.42 7.52
N TYR A 51 -6.30 3.97 6.35
CA TYR A 51 -6.66 4.55 5.05
C TYR A 51 -7.33 3.52 4.15
N VAL A 52 -8.45 3.93 3.52
CA VAL A 52 -9.13 3.17 2.46
C VAL A 52 -9.28 4.09 1.26
N PHE A 53 -8.87 3.61 0.09
CA PHE A 53 -8.89 4.38 -1.15
C PHE A 53 -10.13 4.01 -1.95
N VAL A 54 -11.03 4.98 -2.14
CA VAL A 54 -12.28 4.80 -2.89
C VAL A 54 -12.05 5.16 -4.35
N ASP A 55 -12.05 4.16 -5.22
CA ASP A 55 -11.78 4.31 -6.65
C ASP A 55 -13.09 4.39 -7.44
N SER A 56 -13.82 5.48 -7.23
CA SER A 56 -15.10 5.77 -7.89
C SER A 56 -15.25 7.27 -8.05
N PRO A 57 -16.00 7.74 -9.07
CA PRO A 57 -16.32 9.15 -9.19
C PRO A 57 -17.12 9.64 -7.97
N MET A 58 -16.78 10.84 -7.48
CA MET A 58 -17.47 11.42 -6.33
C MET A 58 -18.85 11.92 -6.71
N HIS A 59 -19.85 11.56 -5.91
CA HIS A 59 -21.21 12.09 -5.95
C HIS A 59 -21.87 11.96 -4.56
N ASP A 60 -22.99 12.61 -4.36
CA ASP A 60 -23.62 12.71 -3.02
C ASP A 60 -23.94 11.32 -2.42
N ASP A 61 -24.47 10.40 -3.21
CA ASP A 61 -24.82 9.06 -2.74
C ASP A 61 -23.56 8.30 -2.26
N LEU A 62 -22.47 8.37 -3.01
CA LEU A 62 -21.20 7.77 -2.60
C LEU A 62 -20.69 8.41 -1.30
N TYR A 63 -20.71 9.73 -1.24
CA TYR A 63 -20.22 10.47 -0.07
C TYR A 63 -20.94 10.03 1.21
N HIS A 64 -22.26 10.02 1.19
CA HIS A 64 -23.06 9.66 2.35
C HIS A 64 -23.03 8.16 2.67
N SER A 65 -23.02 7.31 1.64
CA SER A 65 -22.95 5.87 1.83
C SER A 65 -21.65 5.45 2.53
N VAL A 66 -20.52 5.98 2.09
CA VAL A 66 -19.22 5.66 2.68
C VAL A 66 -19.06 6.27 4.06
N LYS A 67 -19.54 7.49 4.24
CA LYS A 67 -19.52 8.16 5.56
C LYS A 67 -20.28 7.38 6.62
N GLY A 68 -21.34 6.67 6.23
CA GLY A 68 -22.16 5.85 7.13
C GLY A 68 -21.62 4.44 7.41
N VAL A 69 -20.52 4.04 6.79
CA VAL A 69 -19.93 2.71 7.01
C VAL A 69 -19.33 2.63 8.41
N ASP A 70 -19.61 1.52 9.10
CA ASP A 70 -19.03 1.27 10.43
C ASP A 70 -17.51 1.18 10.34
N GLY A 71 -16.81 1.89 11.22
CA GLY A 71 -15.36 1.99 11.23
C GLY A 71 -14.79 3.19 10.48
N VAL A 72 -15.58 3.82 9.60
CA VAL A 72 -15.17 5.06 8.92
C VAL A 72 -15.23 6.24 9.90
N ILE A 73 -14.12 6.98 10.00
CA ILE A 73 -14.02 8.17 10.83
C ILE A 73 -14.45 9.39 10.01
N ARG A 74 -13.87 9.59 8.83
CA ARG A 74 -14.15 10.73 7.96
C ARG A 74 -13.55 10.55 6.57
N TRP A 75 -14.07 11.31 5.60
CA TRP A 75 -13.34 11.58 4.37
C TRP A 75 -12.15 12.49 4.67
N LEU A 76 -11.04 12.30 3.98
CA LEU A 76 -9.99 13.32 3.99
C LEU A 76 -10.52 14.54 3.24
N ASN A 77 -10.31 15.74 3.82
CA ASN A 77 -10.96 17.00 3.45
C ASN A 77 -12.50 16.93 3.54
N PRO A 78 -13.04 16.82 4.77
CA PRO A 78 -14.48 16.69 4.97
C PRO A 78 -15.29 17.84 4.33
N GLY A 79 -16.45 17.51 3.78
CA GLY A 79 -17.32 18.45 3.10
C GLY A 79 -17.03 18.59 1.60
N ARG A 80 -15.78 18.54 1.20
CA ARG A 80 -15.35 18.57 -0.20
C ARG A 80 -14.12 17.68 -0.39
N PRO A 81 -14.30 16.35 -0.50
CA PRO A 81 -13.18 15.44 -0.70
C PRO A 81 -12.38 15.80 -1.95
N GLU A 82 -11.05 15.77 -1.80
CA GLU A 82 -10.12 16.05 -2.87
C GLU A 82 -9.62 14.74 -3.50
N SER A 83 -9.61 14.70 -4.83
CA SER A 83 -9.08 13.54 -5.55
C SER A 83 -7.56 13.49 -5.46
N LEU A 84 -7.01 12.29 -5.38
CA LEU A 84 -5.58 12.06 -5.58
C LEU A 84 -5.17 12.53 -6.98
N CYS A 85 -3.92 12.98 -7.11
CA CYS A 85 -3.37 13.27 -8.44
C CYS A 85 -3.09 11.98 -9.21
N GLU A 86 -2.87 12.08 -10.53
CA GLU A 86 -2.71 10.90 -11.37
C GLU A 86 -1.53 10.01 -10.97
N ASP A 87 -0.41 10.59 -10.57
CA ASP A 87 0.76 9.81 -10.11
C ASP A 87 0.45 9.02 -8.85
N GLU A 88 -0.26 9.62 -7.91
CA GLU A 88 -0.72 8.96 -6.68
C GLU A 88 -1.71 7.83 -7.00
N ILE A 89 -2.66 8.09 -7.88
CA ILE A 89 -3.64 7.09 -8.32
C ILE A 89 -2.94 5.89 -8.96
N THR A 90 -2.02 6.16 -9.88
CA THR A 90 -1.26 5.11 -10.59
C THR A 90 -0.48 4.26 -9.58
N PHE A 91 0.16 4.88 -8.61
CA PHE A 91 0.93 4.17 -7.59
C PHE A 91 0.02 3.27 -6.73
N ILE A 92 -1.10 3.79 -6.25
CA ILE A 92 -2.05 3.00 -5.44
C ILE A 92 -2.65 1.86 -6.25
N ARG A 93 -2.99 2.08 -7.52
CA ARG A 93 -3.48 1.01 -8.40
C ARG A 93 -2.45 -0.08 -8.62
N ARG A 94 -1.17 0.27 -8.73
CA ARG A 94 -0.09 -0.73 -8.84
C ARG A 94 0.07 -1.54 -7.56
N LEU A 95 -0.02 -0.90 -6.39
CA LEU A 95 0.05 -1.60 -5.10
C LEU A 95 -1.14 -2.53 -4.85
N THR A 96 -2.27 -2.26 -5.47
CA THR A 96 -3.52 -2.99 -5.26
C THR A 96 -4.00 -3.75 -6.49
N ALA A 97 -3.09 -4.03 -7.43
CA ALA A 97 -3.42 -4.77 -8.65
C ALA A 97 -4.10 -6.10 -8.32
N ASN A 98 -5.25 -6.37 -8.96
CA ASN A 98 -6.09 -7.56 -8.76
C ASN A 98 -6.56 -7.74 -7.30
N ASN A 99 -6.54 -6.71 -6.48
CA ASN A 99 -6.81 -6.76 -5.03
C ASN A 99 -5.92 -7.77 -4.27
N GLU A 100 -4.76 -8.07 -4.83
CA GLU A 100 -3.79 -8.96 -4.21
C GLU A 100 -2.77 -8.18 -3.38
N PRO A 101 -2.31 -8.76 -2.25
CA PRO A 101 -1.23 -8.15 -1.49
C PRO A 101 0.07 -8.16 -2.29
N VAL A 102 0.90 -7.14 -2.08
CA VAL A 102 2.22 -7.05 -2.71
C VAL A 102 3.11 -8.17 -2.17
N PRO A 103 3.67 -9.03 -3.03
CA PRO A 103 4.62 -10.05 -2.58
C PRO A 103 5.96 -9.41 -2.17
N PRO A 104 6.85 -10.17 -1.49
CA PRO A 104 8.20 -9.69 -1.24
C PRO A 104 8.90 -9.25 -2.52
N VAL A 105 9.57 -8.11 -2.46
CA VAL A 105 10.18 -7.47 -3.63
C VAL A 105 11.54 -8.09 -3.90
N ASP A 106 11.78 -8.56 -5.12
CA ASP A 106 13.11 -9.00 -5.55
C ASP A 106 13.95 -7.79 -5.95
N ILE A 107 15.00 -7.53 -5.20
CA ILE A 107 15.80 -6.33 -5.36
C ILE A 107 17.29 -6.64 -5.46
N GLU A 108 17.93 -5.93 -6.37
CA GLU A 108 19.40 -5.90 -6.53
C GLU A 108 19.87 -4.48 -6.21
N THR A 109 20.89 -4.35 -5.38
CA THR A 109 21.38 -3.04 -4.94
C THR A 109 22.69 -2.64 -5.62
N LYS A 110 23.41 -3.58 -6.21
CA LYS A 110 24.70 -3.34 -6.88
C LYS A 110 24.72 -4.00 -8.25
N PRO A 111 25.36 -3.43 -9.25
CA PRO A 111 25.98 -2.10 -9.27
C PRO A 111 24.97 -0.96 -9.26
N HIS A 112 23.72 -1.21 -9.65
CA HIS A 112 22.63 -0.27 -9.65
C HIS A 112 21.41 -0.86 -8.96
N LEU A 113 20.65 0.02 -8.30
CA LEU A 113 19.40 -0.36 -7.68
C LEU A 113 18.39 -0.80 -8.74
N LYS A 114 17.87 -2.02 -8.63
CA LYS A 114 16.87 -2.56 -9.56
C LYS A 114 15.87 -3.47 -8.86
N ILE A 115 14.60 -3.25 -9.15
CA ILE A 115 13.51 -4.15 -8.78
C ILE A 115 13.25 -5.08 -9.96
N HIS A 116 13.44 -6.40 -9.75
CA HIS A 116 13.39 -7.38 -10.83
C HIS A 116 12.00 -7.83 -11.21
N SER A 117 11.04 -7.75 -10.29
CA SER A 117 9.71 -8.27 -10.54
C SER A 117 8.65 -7.60 -9.65
N GLY A 118 7.39 -7.84 -9.99
CA GLY A 118 6.26 -7.41 -9.22
C GLY A 118 5.73 -6.02 -9.58
N PRO A 119 4.73 -5.53 -8.84
CA PRO A 119 4.04 -4.28 -9.17
C PRO A 119 4.91 -3.03 -9.00
N LEU A 120 6.04 -3.14 -8.31
CA LEU A 120 6.92 -2.00 -8.02
C LEU A 120 8.11 -1.88 -8.98
N ALA A 121 8.21 -2.74 -9.98
CA ALA A 121 9.27 -2.63 -10.99
C ALA A 121 9.24 -1.26 -11.67
N GLY A 122 10.39 -0.59 -11.74
CA GLY A 122 10.51 0.77 -12.28
C GLY A 122 10.30 1.88 -11.25
N LEU A 123 9.99 1.55 -9.99
CA LEU A 123 9.76 2.52 -8.91
C LEU A 123 10.93 2.59 -7.91
N GLU A 124 12.13 2.27 -8.35
CA GLU A 124 13.34 2.26 -7.51
C GLU A 124 13.59 3.60 -6.82
N HIS A 125 13.22 4.70 -7.47
CA HIS A 125 13.38 6.05 -6.93
C HIS A 125 12.56 6.32 -5.66
N THR A 126 11.56 5.48 -5.37
CA THR A 126 10.72 5.61 -4.16
C THR A 126 11.34 4.95 -2.94
N ILE A 127 12.37 4.12 -3.13
CA ILE A 127 13.04 3.41 -2.04
C ILE A 127 13.99 4.38 -1.33
N VAL A 128 13.85 4.50 -0.01
CA VAL A 128 14.65 5.42 0.81
C VAL A 128 15.61 4.69 1.77
N GLU A 129 15.40 3.43 2.03
CA GLU A 129 16.24 2.66 2.95
C GLU A 129 16.18 1.16 2.66
N PHE A 130 17.31 0.46 2.89
CA PHE A 130 17.41 -0.99 2.83
C PHE A 130 17.80 -1.55 4.20
N ARG A 131 17.11 -2.61 4.62
CA ARG A 131 17.43 -3.34 5.85
C ARG A 131 17.60 -4.83 5.52
N ARG A 132 18.79 -5.20 5.01
CA ARG A 132 19.06 -6.55 4.52
C ARG A 132 18.81 -7.64 5.57
N ARG A 133 19.29 -7.43 6.81
CA ARG A 133 19.13 -8.39 7.90
C ARG A 133 17.67 -8.63 8.29
N GLN A 134 16.83 -7.65 8.07
CA GLN A 134 15.40 -7.73 8.37
C GLN A 134 14.55 -8.12 7.14
N HIS A 135 15.17 -8.36 5.98
CA HIS A 135 14.48 -8.61 4.72
C HIS A 135 13.43 -7.52 4.42
N ARG A 136 13.82 -6.25 4.55
CA ARG A 136 12.88 -5.14 4.50
C ARG A 136 13.44 -3.94 3.74
N ILE A 137 12.55 -3.26 3.02
CA ILE A 137 12.81 -1.96 2.42
C ILE A 137 11.80 -0.94 2.94
N ARG A 138 12.19 0.31 2.93
CA ARG A 138 11.32 1.43 3.24
C ARG A 138 11.12 2.27 2.00
N MET A 139 9.86 2.54 1.67
CA MET A 139 9.47 3.31 0.49
C MET A 139 8.69 4.55 0.89
N ARG A 140 8.78 5.56 0.04
CA ARG A 140 8.02 6.80 0.16
C ARG A 140 6.77 6.72 -0.71
N VAL A 141 5.63 7.04 -0.13
CA VAL A 141 4.33 7.13 -0.82
C VAL A 141 3.72 8.49 -0.54
N THR A 142 3.25 9.15 -1.58
CA THR A 142 2.57 10.44 -1.43
C THR A 142 1.07 10.28 -1.56
N VAL A 143 0.33 10.85 -0.61
CA VAL A 143 -1.15 10.87 -0.60
C VAL A 143 -1.60 12.29 -0.32
N LEU A 144 -2.34 12.89 -1.26
CA LEU A 144 -2.80 14.28 -1.19
C LEU A 144 -1.67 15.27 -0.88
N GLY A 145 -0.49 15.04 -1.49
CA GLY A 145 0.70 15.86 -1.29
C GLY A 145 1.46 15.58 0.00
N GLU A 146 0.93 14.77 0.91
CA GLU A 146 1.62 14.37 2.14
C GLU A 146 2.45 13.11 1.92
N GLU A 147 3.67 13.13 2.45
CA GLU A 147 4.58 12.00 2.35
C GLU A 147 4.35 11.00 3.47
N HIS A 148 4.17 9.74 3.08
CA HIS A 148 4.05 8.61 3.99
C HIS A 148 5.18 7.62 3.73
N THR A 149 5.56 6.89 4.76
CA THR A 149 6.56 5.83 4.66
C THR A 149 5.87 4.48 4.82
N VAL A 150 6.13 3.57 3.88
CA VAL A 150 5.63 2.19 3.96
C VAL A 150 6.79 1.22 3.98
N PHE A 151 6.62 0.10 4.67
CA PHE A 151 7.60 -0.97 4.76
C PHE A 151 7.14 -2.17 3.97
N LEU A 152 8.04 -2.70 3.15
CA LEU A 152 7.82 -3.91 2.35
C LEU A 152 8.92 -4.91 2.64
N SER A 153 8.58 -6.19 2.54
CA SER A 153 9.59 -7.24 2.57
C SER A 153 10.31 -7.32 1.24
N ALA A 154 11.59 -7.65 1.29
CA ALA A 154 12.43 -7.74 0.12
C ALA A 154 13.34 -8.94 0.19
N ASN A 155 13.53 -9.58 -0.98
CA ASN A 155 14.55 -10.58 -1.21
C ASN A 155 15.71 -9.89 -1.93
N PHE A 156 16.84 -9.78 -1.26
CA PHE A 156 18.04 -9.15 -1.81
C PHE A 156 18.84 -10.17 -2.63
N ARG A 157 18.99 -9.89 -3.93
CA ARG A 157 19.82 -10.70 -4.79
C ARG A 157 21.29 -10.42 -4.53
N GLU A 158 22.08 -11.47 -4.39
CA GLU A 158 23.53 -11.36 -4.31
C GLU A 158 24.11 -11.09 -5.69
N THR A 159 25.04 -10.15 -5.76
CA THR A 159 25.85 -9.97 -6.97
C THR A 159 26.93 -11.05 -7.03
N PRO A 160 27.34 -11.49 -8.24
CA PRO A 160 28.38 -12.51 -8.38
C PRO A 160 29.69 -12.22 -7.64
N SER A 161 29.97 -10.94 -7.36
CA SER A 161 31.17 -10.51 -6.61
C SER A 161 31.06 -10.68 -5.10
N GLU A 162 29.88 -10.99 -4.57
CA GLU A 162 29.66 -11.22 -3.13
C GLU A 162 29.64 -12.70 -2.74
N ARG A 163 29.80 -13.59 -3.73
CA ARG A 163 29.88 -15.04 -3.52
C ARG A 163 31.33 -15.45 -3.31
N HIS A 164 31.78 -15.35 -2.08
CA HIS A 164 33.05 -15.88 -1.67
C HIS A 164 32.92 -16.72 -0.40
#